data_d7750984fde0686beb1d6eaecb523603
#
_entry.id   d7750984fde0686beb1d6eaecb523603
#
_cell.length_a   1.000
_cell.length_b   1.000
_cell.length_c   1.000
_cell.angle_alpha   90.00
_cell.angle_beta   90.00
_cell.angle_gamma   90.00
#
_symmetry.space_group_name_H-M   'P 1'
#
loop_
_entity.id
_entity.type
_entity.pdbx_description
1 polymer ?
#
loop_
_entity_poly.entity_id
_entity_poly.type
_entity_poly.pdbx_seq_one_letter_code
_entity_poly.pdbx_strand_id
1 'polypeptide(L)'
;MAIKTYKPVTNGRRNMTSLTYEEITTNKPEKSLVAKVSKNGGRNNQGVITTRHHGGGHKRKYRIIDFKRNKDDIVGTVATIEYDPNRSANIALINYADGEKRYILAPKGLEVGSKIVSGENADIKVGNALPMGNMPEGTVIHNIEMQPGKGGQIARSAGVSAQTVSYTHLRA
;
A
#
# COMPACT_ATOMS: atom_id res chain seq x y z
N MET A 1 14.64 3.90 -0.39
CA MET A 1 14.67 3.58 1.06
C MET A 1 16.12 3.48 1.49
N ALA A 2 16.52 4.25 2.48
CA ALA A 2 17.86 4.14 3.05
C ALA A 2 17.94 2.94 4.01
N ILE A 3 19.08 2.26 4.02
CA ILE A 3 19.33 1.07 4.83
C ILE A 3 20.37 1.42 5.90
N LYS A 4 20.01 1.15 7.16
CA LYS A 4 20.92 1.26 8.30
C LYS A 4 21.63 -0.06 8.53
N THR A 5 22.94 -0.05 8.56
CA THR A 5 23.79 -1.17 8.95
C THR A 5 24.22 -1.03 10.42
N TYR A 6 24.48 -2.15 11.08
CA TYR A 6 24.89 -2.18 12.48
C TYR A 6 26.35 -2.61 12.63
N LYS A 7 27.02 -2.11 13.67
CA LYS A 7 28.37 -2.56 14.01
C LYS A 7 28.34 -4.06 14.38
N PRO A 8 29.33 -4.86 13.95
CA PRO A 8 29.36 -6.32 14.15
C PRO A 8 29.82 -6.70 15.58
N VAL A 9 29.09 -6.22 16.59
CA VAL A 9 29.44 -6.45 18.02
C VAL A 9 29.02 -7.84 18.49
N THR A 10 27.99 -8.43 17.94
CA THR A 10 27.48 -9.77 18.25
C THR A 10 27.18 -10.55 16.97
N ASN A 11 27.10 -11.89 17.08
CA ASN A 11 26.75 -12.73 15.91
C ASN A 11 25.43 -12.31 15.26
N GLY A 12 24.41 -11.97 16.03
CA GLY A 12 23.11 -11.51 15.51
C GLY A 12 23.16 -10.14 14.84
N ARG A 13 24.11 -9.26 15.22
CA ARG A 13 24.27 -7.93 14.63
C ARG A 13 25.19 -7.88 13.41
N ARG A 14 26.02 -8.90 13.19
CA ARG A 14 27.05 -8.92 12.15
C ARG A 14 26.50 -8.60 10.75
N ASN A 15 25.38 -9.20 10.40
CA ASN A 15 24.74 -9.02 9.08
C ASN A 15 23.36 -8.35 9.19
N MET A 16 23.07 -7.72 10.33
CA MET A 16 21.78 -7.10 10.57
C MET A 16 21.68 -5.77 9.83
N THR A 17 20.57 -5.60 9.10
CA THR A 17 20.18 -4.35 8.47
C THR A 17 18.75 -3.98 8.87
N SER A 18 18.44 -2.70 8.88
CA SER A 18 17.06 -2.22 9.04
C SER A 18 16.80 -1.02 8.14
N LEU A 19 15.54 -0.75 7.88
CA LEU A 19 15.12 0.46 7.17
C LEU A 19 15.23 1.68 8.08
N THR A 20 15.59 2.83 7.54
CA THR A 20 15.68 4.10 8.29
C THR A 20 14.34 4.78 8.48
N TYR A 21 13.32 4.42 7.65
CA TYR A 21 11.97 4.98 7.71
C TYR A 21 11.90 6.52 7.56
N GLU A 22 12.83 7.13 6.83
CA GLU A 22 12.91 8.57 6.61
C GLU A 22 11.67 9.15 5.92
N GLU A 23 11.00 8.34 5.10
CA GLU A 23 9.79 8.74 4.36
C GLU A 23 8.54 8.82 5.24
N ILE A 24 8.58 8.24 6.46
CA ILE A 24 7.43 8.16 7.35
C ILE A 24 7.27 9.44 8.14
N THR A 25 6.10 10.06 8.02
CA THR A 25 5.79 11.34 8.68
C THR A 25 5.11 11.17 10.03
N THR A 26 4.36 10.09 10.22
CA THR A 26 3.67 9.80 11.49
C THR A 26 3.58 8.31 11.79
N ASN A 27 3.59 7.99 13.10
CA ASN A 27 3.42 6.61 13.59
C ASN A 27 1.99 6.33 14.08
N LYS A 28 1.11 7.34 14.12
CA LYS A 28 -0.25 7.21 14.62
C LYS A 28 -1.23 7.06 13.45
N PRO A 29 -1.89 5.90 13.32
CA PRO A 29 -2.87 5.71 12.25
C PRO A 29 -4.17 6.48 12.53
N GLU A 30 -4.90 6.84 11.47
CA GLU A 30 -6.25 7.40 11.55
C GLU A 30 -7.21 6.37 12.15
N LYS A 31 -7.85 6.73 13.27
CA LYS A 31 -8.67 5.79 14.06
C LYS A 31 -9.88 5.25 13.31
N SER A 32 -10.51 6.07 12.48
CA SER A 32 -11.68 5.70 11.68
C SER A 32 -11.38 4.64 10.61
N LEU A 33 -10.13 4.57 10.15
CA LEU A 33 -9.68 3.66 9.11
C LEU A 33 -8.94 2.42 9.64
N VAL A 34 -9.11 2.12 10.93
CA VAL A 34 -8.45 0.99 11.57
C VAL A 34 -9.46 -0.06 12.01
N ALA A 35 -9.26 -1.29 11.56
CA ALA A 35 -10.06 -2.45 11.95
C ALA A 35 -9.28 -3.41 12.86
N LYS A 36 -10.03 -4.16 13.68
CA LYS A 36 -9.48 -5.23 14.52
C LYS A 36 -9.16 -6.45 13.65
N VAL A 37 -7.97 -7.00 13.80
CA VAL A 37 -7.60 -8.30 13.21
C VAL A 37 -7.76 -9.38 14.28
N SER A 38 -8.68 -10.32 14.08
CA SER A 38 -8.76 -11.53 14.89
C SER A 38 -7.76 -12.57 14.37
N LYS A 39 -7.03 -13.19 15.30
CA LYS A 39 -6.10 -14.28 14.99
C LYS A 39 -6.59 -15.55 15.70
N ASN A 40 -6.86 -16.58 14.95
CA ASN A 40 -7.32 -17.87 15.52
C ASN A 40 -6.16 -18.77 15.98
N GLY A 41 -4.91 -18.49 15.55
CA GLY A 41 -3.74 -19.26 15.93
C GLY A 41 -3.84 -20.75 15.58
N GLY A 42 -4.47 -21.09 14.44
CA GLY A 42 -4.67 -22.47 14.01
C GLY A 42 -5.74 -23.24 14.76
N ARG A 43 -6.58 -22.56 15.62
CA ARG A 43 -7.68 -23.18 16.36
C ARG A 43 -8.94 -23.23 15.50
N ASN A 44 -9.71 -24.31 15.67
CA ASN A 44 -11.06 -24.47 15.10
C ASN A 44 -12.14 -23.78 15.99
N ASN A 45 -13.41 -24.01 15.66
CA ASN A 45 -14.55 -23.50 16.45
C ASN A 45 -14.62 -24.06 17.86
N GLN A 46 -14.03 -25.23 18.12
CA GLN A 46 -13.95 -25.87 19.45
C GLN A 46 -12.72 -25.42 20.26
N GLY A 47 -11.86 -24.57 19.70
CA GLY A 47 -10.63 -24.10 20.35
C GLY A 47 -9.43 -25.05 20.27
N VAL A 48 -9.58 -26.20 19.58
CA VAL A 48 -8.53 -27.19 19.39
C VAL A 48 -7.60 -26.78 18.24
N ILE A 49 -6.29 -26.97 18.40
CA ILE A 49 -5.31 -26.69 17.34
C ILE A 49 -5.44 -27.77 16.26
N THR A 50 -6.01 -27.40 15.12
CA THR A 50 -6.14 -28.26 13.94
C THR A 50 -5.04 -27.99 12.92
N THR A 51 -4.46 -26.80 12.91
CA THR A 51 -3.35 -26.44 12.02
C THR A 51 -2.18 -25.95 12.87
N ARG A 52 -1.06 -26.70 12.82
CA ARG A 52 0.17 -26.38 13.57
C ARG A 52 0.91 -25.19 12.94
N HIS A 53 1.84 -24.61 13.71
CA HIS A 53 2.73 -23.52 13.30
C HIS A 53 2.03 -22.22 12.90
N HIS A 54 0.80 -21.99 13.37
CA HIS A 54 0.08 -20.74 13.22
C HIS A 54 -0.05 -20.01 14.56
N GLY A 55 0.06 -18.69 14.52
CA GLY A 55 -0.10 -17.84 15.69
C GLY A 55 1.18 -17.13 16.10
N GLY A 56 1.16 -16.54 17.28
CA GLY A 56 2.24 -15.71 17.80
C GLY A 56 2.37 -14.34 17.13
N GLY A 57 3.50 -13.68 17.37
CA GLY A 57 3.79 -12.35 16.88
C GLY A 57 3.01 -11.23 17.60
N HIS A 58 3.46 -9.99 17.39
CA HIS A 58 2.87 -8.81 18.01
C HIS A 58 1.45 -8.56 17.53
N LYS A 59 0.59 -7.98 18.40
CA LYS A 59 -0.77 -7.56 18.06
C LYS A 59 -0.74 -6.47 16.99
N ARG A 60 -1.48 -6.68 15.90
CA ARG A 60 -1.55 -5.74 14.77
C ARG A 60 -2.97 -5.25 14.59
N LYS A 61 -3.09 -4.02 14.11
CA LYS A 61 -4.34 -3.43 13.63
C LYS A 61 -4.30 -3.38 12.11
N TYR A 62 -5.42 -3.65 11.46
CA TYR A 62 -5.53 -3.57 10.01
C TYR A 62 -5.87 -2.14 9.61
N ARG A 63 -5.18 -1.60 8.61
CA ARG A 63 -5.53 -0.34 7.97
C ARG A 63 -6.39 -0.65 6.76
N ILE A 64 -7.55 -0.01 6.68
CA ILE A 64 -8.46 -0.17 5.55
C ILE A 64 -7.88 0.62 4.37
N ILE A 65 -7.42 -0.09 3.35
CA ILE A 65 -6.80 0.51 2.17
C ILE A 65 -7.83 0.56 1.04
N ASP A 66 -7.90 1.68 0.38
CA ASP A 66 -8.67 1.86 -0.83
C ASP A 66 -7.92 1.26 -2.04
N PHE A 67 -8.23 0.01 -2.36
CA PHE A 67 -7.69 -0.65 -3.55
C PHE A 67 -8.50 -0.34 -4.80
N LYS A 68 -9.73 0.15 -4.67
CA LYS A 68 -10.63 0.40 -5.80
C LYS A 68 -10.41 1.76 -6.45
N ARG A 69 -10.01 2.75 -5.66
CA ARG A 69 -9.79 4.13 -6.13
C ARG A 69 -11.01 4.71 -6.87
N ASN A 70 -12.21 4.39 -6.40
CA ASN A 70 -13.49 4.71 -7.02
C ASN A 70 -14.02 6.13 -6.70
N LYS A 71 -13.16 7.05 -6.35
CA LYS A 71 -13.48 8.49 -6.20
C LYS A 71 -12.98 9.26 -7.42
N ASP A 72 -13.76 9.19 -8.48
CA ASP A 72 -13.39 9.83 -9.74
C ASP A 72 -13.57 11.34 -9.65
N ASP A 73 -12.66 12.07 -10.28
CA ASP A 73 -12.65 13.53 -10.43
C ASP A 73 -12.62 14.35 -9.14
N ILE A 74 -12.48 13.70 -7.97
CA ILE A 74 -12.36 14.38 -6.67
C ILE A 74 -10.88 14.49 -6.30
N VAL A 75 -10.42 15.73 -6.09
CA VAL A 75 -9.04 15.98 -5.70
C VAL A 75 -8.82 15.57 -4.24
N GLY A 76 -7.83 14.71 -4.01
CA GLY A 76 -7.33 14.36 -2.70
C GLY A 76 -5.94 14.95 -2.47
N THR A 77 -5.64 15.33 -1.25
CA THR A 77 -4.32 15.80 -0.82
C THR A 77 -3.66 14.78 0.09
N VAL A 78 -2.41 14.45 -0.17
CA VAL A 78 -1.61 13.56 0.67
C VAL A 78 -1.34 14.25 2.01
N ALA A 79 -1.93 13.74 3.09
CA ALA A 79 -1.77 14.31 4.43
C ALA A 79 -0.53 13.73 5.14
N THR A 80 -0.37 12.42 5.14
CA THR A 80 0.74 11.72 5.82
C THR A 80 1.17 10.48 5.06
N ILE A 81 2.43 10.06 5.27
CA ILE A 81 2.95 8.75 4.84
C ILE A 81 3.20 7.95 6.11
N GLU A 82 2.67 6.73 6.17
CA GLU A 82 2.64 5.91 7.38
C GLU A 82 3.17 4.49 7.13
N TYR A 83 3.68 3.89 8.20
CA TYR A 83 4.06 2.48 8.24
C TYR A 83 2.83 1.58 8.49
N ASP A 84 2.66 0.53 7.69
CA ASP A 84 1.66 -0.51 7.95
C ASP A 84 2.35 -1.84 8.31
N PRO A 85 2.11 -2.39 9.53
CA PRO A 85 2.70 -3.67 9.95
C PRO A 85 2.16 -4.88 9.20
N ASN A 86 1.13 -4.73 8.37
CA ASN A 86 0.49 -5.84 7.65
C ASN A 86 1.02 -5.99 6.22
N ARG A 87 1.84 -5.06 5.75
CA ARG A 87 2.41 -5.06 4.39
C ARG A 87 3.83 -4.51 4.38
N SER A 88 4.57 -4.81 3.33
CA SER A 88 5.92 -4.29 3.14
C SER A 88 5.94 -2.87 2.59
N ALA A 89 4.90 -2.45 1.87
CA ALA A 89 4.78 -1.10 1.32
C ALA A 89 4.26 -0.10 2.36
N ASN A 90 4.77 1.13 2.33
CA ASN A 90 4.20 2.25 3.07
C ASN A 90 2.82 2.62 2.53
N ILE A 91 2.01 3.27 3.34
CA ILE A 91 0.68 3.75 2.99
C ILE A 91 0.63 5.28 3.13
N ALA A 92 -0.23 5.92 2.35
CA ALA A 92 -0.47 7.35 2.43
C ALA A 92 -1.92 7.63 2.83
N LEU A 93 -2.11 8.52 3.78
CA LEU A 93 -3.43 9.05 4.14
C LEU A 93 -3.78 10.18 3.20
N ILE A 94 -4.93 10.07 2.57
CA ILE A 94 -5.46 11.07 1.64
C ILE A 94 -6.66 11.75 2.27
N ASN A 95 -6.65 13.07 2.27
CA ASN A 95 -7.79 13.90 2.59
C ASN A 95 -8.42 14.40 1.29
N TYR A 96 -9.63 13.96 1.00
CA TYR A 96 -10.37 14.41 -0.17
C TYR A 96 -11.08 15.75 0.10
N ALA A 97 -11.40 16.47 -0.97
CA ALA A 97 -12.07 17.78 -0.89
C ALA A 97 -13.46 17.71 -0.26
N ASP A 98 -14.12 16.55 -0.32
CA ASP A 98 -15.42 16.27 0.32
C ASP A 98 -15.31 15.91 1.82
N GLY A 99 -14.12 15.94 2.39
CA GLY A 99 -13.86 15.65 3.81
C GLY A 99 -13.66 14.16 4.13
N GLU A 100 -13.83 13.25 3.16
CA GLU A 100 -13.54 11.83 3.38
C GLU A 100 -12.03 11.59 3.42
N LYS A 101 -11.62 10.66 4.26
CA LYS A 101 -10.23 10.20 4.36
C LYS A 101 -10.12 8.78 3.86
N ARG A 102 -9.07 8.46 3.11
CA ARG A 102 -8.77 7.09 2.68
C ARG A 102 -7.27 6.82 2.74
N TYR A 103 -6.91 5.58 3.00
CA TYR A 103 -5.54 5.11 2.81
C TYR A 103 -5.34 4.55 1.40
N ILE A 104 -4.21 4.89 0.80
CA ILE A 104 -3.73 4.27 -0.44
C ILE A 104 -2.34 3.68 -0.24
N LEU A 105 -1.89 2.82 -1.15
CA LEU A 105 -0.49 2.42 -1.21
C LEU A 105 0.35 3.62 -1.64
N ALA A 106 1.43 3.90 -0.92
CA ALA A 106 2.32 5.00 -1.26
C ALA A 106 3.27 4.58 -2.39
N PRO A 107 3.17 5.15 -3.60
CA PRO A 107 4.15 4.94 -4.66
C PRO A 107 5.46 5.65 -4.33
N LYS A 108 6.56 5.19 -4.96
CA LYS A 108 7.86 5.86 -4.86
C LYS A 108 7.77 7.28 -5.41
N GLY A 109 8.27 8.25 -4.67
CA GLY A 109 8.26 9.66 -5.07
C GLY A 109 6.99 10.41 -4.72
N LEU A 110 6.04 9.80 -3.99
CA LEU A 110 4.89 10.52 -3.45
C LEU A 110 5.33 11.36 -2.24
N GLU A 111 4.97 12.63 -2.22
CA GLU A 111 5.29 13.57 -1.15
C GLU A 111 4.04 14.06 -0.43
N VAL A 112 4.21 14.46 0.84
CA VAL A 112 3.13 15.10 1.61
C VAL A 112 2.76 16.43 0.96
N GLY A 113 1.46 16.72 0.85
CA GLY A 113 0.94 17.89 0.15
C GLY A 113 0.68 17.66 -1.35
N SER A 114 1.14 16.57 -1.93
CA SER A 114 0.84 16.22 -3.34
C SER A 114 -0.67 16.08 -3.54
N LYS A 115 -1.17 16.59 -4.65
CA LYS A 115 -2.56 16.41 -5.08
C LYS A 115 -2.68 15.17 -5.93
N ILE A 116 -3.66 14.33 -5.65
CA ILE A 116 -3.96 13.12 -6.40
C ILE A 116 -5.40 13.12 -6.87
N VAL A 117 -5.63 12.53 -8.03
CA VAL A 117 -6.94 12.37 -8.65
C VAL A 117 -7.07 10.95 -9.19
N SER A 118 -8.27 10.42 -9.18
CA SER A 118 -8.64 9.18 -9.89
C SER A 118 -9.64 9.52 -10.97
N GLY A 119 -9.65 8.78 -12.09
CA GLY A 119 -10.60 8.98 -13.16
C GLY A 119 -9.99 8.84 -14.56
N GLU A 120 -10.84 8.84 -15.58
CA GLU A 120 -10.42 8.66 -16.97
C GLU A 120 -9.56 9.81 -17.49
N ASN A 121 -9.81 11.03 -17.01
CA ASN A 121 -9.14 12.26 -17.45
C ASN A 121 -8.04 12.71 -16.50
N ALA A 122 -7.64 11.87 -15.53
CA ALA A 122 -6.60 12.23 -14.58
C ALA A 122 -5.23 12.32 -15.28
N ASP A 123 -4.42 13.31 -14.91
CA ASP A 123 -3.04 13.45 -15.40
C ASP A 123 -2.18 12.23 -15.03
N ILE A 124 -1.18 11.94 -15.86
CA ILE A 124 -0.19 10.88 -15.60
C ILE A 124 0.84 11.40 -14.60
N LYS A 125 0.45 11.41 -13.33
CA LYS A 125 1.27 11.85 -12.20
C LYS A 125 1.37 10.76 -11.14
N VAL A 126 2.45 10.80 -10.35
CA VAL A 126 2.65 9.86 -9.24
C VAL A 126 1.49 9.94 -8.25
N GLY A 127 0.85 8.80 -7.98
CA GLY A 127 -0.29 8.70 -7.07
C GLY A 127 -1.67 8.76 -7.72
N ASN A 128 -1.78 9.21 -8.97
CA ASN A 128 -3.04 9.20 -9.71
C ASN A 128 -3.43 7.77 -10.11
N ALA A 129 -4.73 7.56 -10.35
CA ALA A 129 -5.28 6.30 -10.83
C ALA A 129 -6.07 6.54 -12.13
N LEU A 130 -5.72 5.77 -13.16
CA LEU A 130 -6.31 5.86 -14.48
C LEU A 130 -6.62 4.47 -15.03
N PRO A 131 -7.58 4.36 -15.99
CA PRO A 131 -7.71 3.17 -16.81
C PRO A 131 -6.43 2.91 -17.61
N MET A 132 -6.03 1.64 -17.73
CA MET A 132 -4.78 1.28 -18.42
C MET A 132 -4.75 1.78 -19.88
N GLY A 133 -5.89 1.79 -20.57
CA GLY A 133 -5.99 2.28 -21.95
C GLY A 133 -5.60 3.75 -22.14
N ASN A 134 -5.65 4.55 -21.10
CA ASN A 134 -5.32 5.98 -21.12
C ASN A 134 -3.87 6.28 -20.71
N MET A 135 -3.09 5.23 -20.41
CA MET A 135 -1.68 5.37 -20.02
C MET A 135 -0.75 5.15 -21.21
N PRO A 136 0.28 5.97 -21.42
CA PRO A 136 1.25 5.72 -22.48
C PRO A 136 2.06 4.46 -22.24
N GLU A 137 2.54 3.86 -23.31
CA GLU A 137 3.47 2.73 -23.25
C GLU A 137 4.75 3.13 -22.53
N GLY A 138 5.35 2.18 -21.82
CA GLY A 138 6.54 2.42 -21.02
C GLY A 138 6.30 2.97 -19.61
N THR A 139 5.04 3.31 -19.26
CA THR A 139 4.71 3.82 -17.92
C THR A 139 4.87 2.74 -16.87
N VAL A 140 5.54 3.09 -15.77
CA VAL A 140 5.69 2.19 -14.61
C VAL A 140 4.50 2.37 -13.68
N ILE A 141 3.77 1.29 -13.42
CA ILE A 141 2.52 1.28 -12.67
C ILE A 141 2.56 0.28 -11.51
N HIS A 142 1.64 0.43 -10.57
CA HIS A 142 1.42 -0.47 -9.44
C HIS A 142 -0.07 -0.58 -9.12
N ASN A 143 -0.44 -1.47 -8.19
CA ASN A 143 -1.81 -1.67 -7.73
C ASN A 143 -2.81 -1.92 -8.87
N ILE A 144 -2.49 -2.90 -9.73
CA ILE A 144 -3.22 -3.18 -10.96
C ILE A 144 -4.44 -4.04 -10.68
N GLU A 145 -5.57 -3.68 -11.27
CA GLU A 145 -6.79 -4.49 -11.25
C GLU A 145 -6.74 -5.57 -12.34
N MET A 146 -7.22 -6.77 -11.99
CA MET A 146 -7.43 -7.88 -12.95
C MET A 146 -8.77 -7.76 -13.69
N GLN A 147 -9.75 -7.15 -13.03
CA GLN A 147 -11.08 -6.90 -13.55
C GLN A 147 -11.51 -5.49 -13.12
N PRO A 148 -12.11 -4.70 -13.99
CA PRO A 148 -12.57 -3.35 -13.67
C PRO A 148 -13.47 -3.33 -12.43
N GLY A 149 -13.18 -2.40 -11.48
CA GLY A 149 -13.95 -2.20 -10.27
C GLY A 149 -13.75 -3.24 -9.16
N LYS A 150 -12.93 -4.28 -9.37
CA LYS A 150 -12.64 -5.28 -8.34
C LYS A 150 -11.66 -4.80 -7.28
N GLY A 151 -10.84 -3.83 -7.61
CA GLY A 151 -9.75 -3.32 -6.79
C GLY A 151 -8.40 -3.95 -7.15
N GLY A 152 -7.33 -3.21 -6.92
CA GLY A 152 -5.97 -3.62 -7.26
C GLY A 152 -5.55 -4.92 -6.59
N GLN A 153 -4.95 -5.83 -7.35
CA GLN A 153 -4.53 -7.16 -6.90
C GLN A 153 -3.05 -7.42 -7.16
N ILE A 154 -2.49 -6.88 -8.24
CA ILE A 154 -1.11 -7.11 -8.68
C ILE A 154 -0.24 -5.90 -8.31
N ALA A 155 1.06 -6.12 -8.12
CA ALA A 155 2.07 -5.10 -7.82
C ALA A 155 1.73 -4.22 -6.61
N ARG A 156 1.45 -4.85 -5.44
CA ARG A 156 1.09 -4.16 -4.19
C ARG A 156 2.19 -4.17 -3.12
N SER A 157 3.22 -4.99 -3.28
CA SER A 157 4.31 -5.08 -2.31
C SER A 157 5.39 -4.02 -2.58
N ALA A 158 6.18 -3.68 -1.56
CA ALA A 158 7.29 -2.75 -1.74
C ALA A 158 8.29 -3.26 -2.79
N GLY A 159 8.75 -2.35 -3.64
CA GLY A 159 9.71 -2.66 -4.70
C GLY A 159 9.15 -3.41 -5.90
N VAL A 160 7.84 -3.71 -5.92
CA VAL A 160 7.19 -4.36 -7.06
C VAL A 160 6.50 -3.32 -7.93
N SER A 161 6.73 -3.41 -9.22
CA SER A 161 6.10 -2.58 -10.24
C SER A 161 5.82 -3.42 -11.49
N ALA A 162 4.99 -2.90 -12.38
CA ALA A 162 4.78 -3.41 -13.72
C ALA A 162 4.96 -2.26 -14.71
N GLN A 163 5.29 -2.57 -15.95
CA GLN A 163 5.45 -1.61 -17.02
C GLN A 163 4.46 -1.92 -18.13
N THR A 164 3.80 -0.89 -18.66
CA THR A 164 2.96 -1.02 -19.84
C THR A 164 3.87 -1.18 -21.06
N VAL A 165 3.66 -2.24 -21.87
CA VAL A 165 4.54 -2.52 -23.03
C VAL A 165 3.80 -2.29 -24.34
N SER A 166 2.59 -2.82 -24.48
CA SER A 166 1.76 -2.63 -25.69
C SER A 166 0.32 -2.96 -25.40
N TYR A 167 -0.60 -2.19 -25.99
CA TYR A 167 -2.04 -2.44 -25.89
C TYR A 167 -2.53 -3.54 -26.85
N THR A 168 -1.75 -3.93 -27.84
CA THR A 168 -2.13 -4.95 -28.84
C THR A 168 -2.28 -6.36 -28.23
N HIS A 169 -1.69 -6.61 -27.07
CA HIS A 169 -1.77 -7.88 -26.36
C HIS A 169 -2.71 -7.87 -25.13
N LEU A 170 -3.39 -6.76 -24.86
CA LEU A 170 -4.39 -6.64 -23.79
C LEU A 170 -5.76 -7.21 -24.17
N ARG A 171 -5.83 -8.24 -25.02
CA ARG A 171 -7.02 -9.05 -25.17
C ARG A 171 -7.09 -10.04 -24.01
N ALA A 172 -7.90 -9.69 -23.04
CA ALA A 172 -8.42 -10.67 -22.09
C ALA A 172 -9.58 -11.42 -22.75
#